data_dd16095434070cf7bf0b4d4f440a6011
#
_entry.id   dd16095434070cf7bf0b4d4f440a6011
#
_cell.length_a   1.000
_cell.length_b   1.000
_cell.length_c   1.000
_cell.angle_alpha   90.00
_cell.angle_beta   90.00
_cell.angle_gamma   90.00
#
_symmetry.space_group_name_H-M   'P 1'
#
loop_
_entity.id
_entity.type
_entity.pdbx_description
1 polymer ?
#
loop_
_entity_poly.entity_id
_entity_poly.type
_entity_poly.pdbx_seq_one_letter_code
_entity_poly.pdbx_strand_id
1 'polypeptide(L)'
;PHLFIEGMIASSYALGANTSFIYIRGEYYYVMRVLERAIEEAYAAGWLGKNILGSDYSLDLHVHIGAGAYICGEETALLESLEGKRGNPRMKPPFPAIAGLYASPTVVNNVETIASVVPILKMGGDEYAKIGIGRSTGTKLISASGNINKRGVYEIELGLPVEEFIFSDEYCGGIPNGKKMKACVPGGSSVPILPTELILKTANGEPRLMSYESLSDGGFVSGSMLGSGGFIVYDEDASIPHGLYTFARFYHHESCGQCSPCREGTGWLEKVLHRIIHGHGKMSDIDLLWDIQRKIEGNTICPLGDAAAWPVAAAIRH
;
A
#
# COMPACT_ATOMS: atom_id res chain seq x y z
N PRO A 1 -18.05 4.47 8.51
CA PRO A 1 -17.86 5.51 7.49
C PRO A 1 -17.87 6.92 8.08
N HIS A 2 -18.67 7.22 9.11
CA HIS A 2 -18.80 8.56 9.69
C HIS A 2 -17.48 9.09 10.28
N LEU A 3 -16.67 8.24 10.93
CA LEU A 3 -15.35 8.62 11.42
C LEU A 3 -14.45 9.15 10.28
N PHE A 4 -14.52 8.49 9.11
CA PHE A 4 -13.76 8.92 7.94
C PHE A 4 -14.28 10.26 7.39
N ILE A 5 -15.60 10.46 7.34
CA ILE A 5 -16.21 11.73 6.92
C ILE A 5 -15.85 12.85 7.89
N GLU A 6 -15.87 12.60 9.21
CA GLU A 6 -15.42 13.55 10.24
C GLU A 6 -13.95 13.96 10.01
N GLY A 7 -13.08 12.98 9.70
CA GLY A 7 -11.69 13.24 9.33
C GLY A 7 -11.53 14.07 8.06
N MET A 8 -12.36 13.80 7.03
CA MET A 8 -12.40 14.59 5.80
C MET A 8 -12.78 16.04 6.06
N ILE A 9 -13.82 16.27 6.88
CA ILE A 9 -14.28 17.62 7.24
C ILE A 9 -13.18 18.37 8.00
N ALA A 10 -12.61 17.74 9.02
CA ALA A 10 -11.54 18.35 9.84
C ALA A 10 -10.30 18.68 9.02
N SER A 11 -9.86 17.76 8.15
CA SER A 11 -8.71 17.98 7.27
C SER A 11 -8.97 19.08 6.23
N SER A 12 -10.16 19.07 5.62
CA SER A 12 -10.56 20.08 4.64
C SER A 12 -10.65 21.48 5.27
N TYR A 13 -11.18 21.57 6.49
CA TYR A 13 -11.22 22.81 7.24
C TYR A 13 -9.81 23.37 7.52
N ALA A 14 -8.91 22.50 7.98
CA ALA A 14 -7.52 22.90 8.28
C ALA A 14 -6.76 23.35 7.02
N LEU A 15 -7.08 22.81 5.86
CA LEU A 15 -6.49 23.16 4.57
C LEU A 15 -7.17 24.37 3.90
N GLY A 16 -8.34 24.81 4.38
CA GLY A 16 -9.17 25.81 3.73
C GLY A 16 -9.80 25.34 2.41
N ALA A 17 -9.92 24.04 2.24
CA ALA A 17 -10.56 23.45 1.06
C ALA A 17 -12.10 23.47 1.20
N ASN A 18 -12.81 23.80 0.13
CA ASN A 18 -14.30 23.78 0.08
C ASN A 18 -14.86 22.73 -0.84
N THR A 19 -14.02 21.94 -1.47
CA THR A 19 -14.41 20.78 -2.27
C THR A 19 -13.47 19.63 -2.00
N SER A 20 -14.01 18.46 -1.71
CA SER A 20 -13.25 17.26 -1.45
C SER A 20 -13.82 16.05 -2.19
N PHE A 21 -12.95 15.14 -2.56
CA PHE A 21 -13.31 13.93 -3.29
C PHE A 21 -12.83 12.69 -2.54
N ILE A 22 -13.69 11.68 -2.48
CA ILE A 22 -13.32 10.31 -2.08
C ILE A 22 -13.22 9.49 -3.36
N TYR A 23 -11.99 9.14 -3.75
CA TYR A 23 -11.77 8.23 -4.87
C TYR A 23 -11.78 6.79 -4.35
N ILE A 24 -12.73 5.99 -4.84
CA ILE A 24 -12.86 4.58 -4.45
C ILE A 24 -12.66 3.68 -5.66
N ARG A 25 -11.96 2.58 -5.49
CA ARG A 25 -11.74 1.61 -6.58
C ARG A 25 -13.04 0.94 -7.01
N GLY A 26 -13.15 0.63 -8.30
CA GLY A 26 -14.39 0.12 -8.91
C GLY A 26 -14.91 -1.19 -8.31
N GLU A 27 -14.02 -2.02 -7.76
CA GLU A 27 -14.37 -3.29 -7.12
C GLU A 27 -15.14 -3.12 -5.81
N TYR A 28 -15.12 -1.91 -5.21
CA TYR A 28 -15.75 -1.60 -3.92
C TYR A 28 -17.10 -0.89 -4.08
N TYR A 29 -17.89 -1.25 -5.08
CA TYR A 29 -19.22 -0.66 -5.32
C TYR A 29 -20.11 -0.68 -4.08
N TYR A 30 -20.14 -1.78 -3.35
CA TYR A 30 -20.87 -1.89 -2.09
C TYR A 30 -20.40 -0.86 -1.05
N VAL A 31 -19.08 -0.64 -0.91
CA VAL A 31 -18.53 0.35 0.04
C VAL A 31 -18.90 1.77 -0.41
N MET A 32 -18.90 2.04 -1.72
CA MET A 32 -19.37 3.32 -2.27
C MET A 32 -20.78 3.64 -1.79
N ARG A 33 -21.71 2.68 -1.86
CA ARG A 33 -23.09 2.87 -1.40
C ARG A 33 -23.20 3.19 0.10
N VAL A 34 -22.32 2.59 0.90
CA VAL A 34 -22.24 2.89 2.35
C VAL A 34 -21.74 4.32 2.59
N LEU A 35 -20.72 4.75 1.82
CA LEU A 35 -20.19 6.12 1.91
C LEU A 35 -21.24 7.16 1.46
N GLU A 36 -21.91 6.94 0.33
CA GLU A 36 -22.95 7.84 -0.16
C GLU A 36 -24.02 8.08 0.88
N ARG A 37 -24.55 7.01 1.52
CA ARG A 37 -25.53 7.13 2.58
C ARG A 37 -25.01 7.94 3.77
N ALA A 38 -23.80 7.67 4.21
CA ALA A 38 -23.21 8.40 5.34
C ALA A 38 -22.95 9.88 5.01
N ILE A 39 -22.64 10.21 3.76
CA ILE A 39 -22.54 11.60 3.27
C ILE A 39 -23.90 12.28 3.25
N GLU A 40 -24.95 11.60 2.76
CA GLU A 40 -26.32 12.13 2.79
C GLU A 40 -26.77 12.44 4.23
N GLU A 41 -26.47 11.53 5.18
CA GLU A 41 -26.75 11.75 6.61
C GLU A 41 -25.97 12.95 7.16
N ALA A 42 -24.70 13.14 6.76
CA ALA A 42 -23.88 14.28 7.17
C ALA A 42 -24.41 15.62 6.61
N TYR A 43 -24.87 15.64 5.35
CA TYR A 43 -25.55 16.82 4.78
C TYR A 43 -26.86 17.13 5.52
N ALA A 44 -27.68 16.11 5.78
CA ALA A 44 -28.95 16.28 6.49
C ALA A 44 -28.76 16.80 7.93
N ALA A 45 -27.66 16.43 8.58
CA ALA A 45 -27.30 16.89 9.92
C ALA A 45 -26.57 18.24 9.95
N GLY A 46 -26.29 18.86 8.79
CA GLY A 46 -25.60 20.16 8.70
C GLY A 46 -24.09 20.11 8.93
N TRP A 47 -23.48 18.92 8.81
CA TRP A 47 -22.04 18.73 8.89
C TRP A 47 -21.33 18.91 7.54
N LEU A 48 -22.07 18.95 6.45
CA LEU A 48 -21.61 19.24 5.08
C LEU A 48 -22.52 20.27 4.44
N GLY A 49 -22.08 20.89 3.36
CA GLY A 49 -22.78 21.92 2.62
C GLY A 49 -22.35 23.33 3.04
N LYS A 50 -23.32 24.24 3.09
CA LYS A 50 -23.08 25.68 3.36
C LYS A 50 -23.15 25.97 4.86
N ASN A 51 -22.27 26.87 5.31
CA ASN A 51 -22.26 27.44 6.66
C ASN A 51 -22.32 26.34 7.76
N ILE A 52 -21.39 25.39 7.67
CA ILE A 52 -21.32 24.22 8.56
C ILE A 52 -21.32 24.70 10.02
N LEU A 53 -22.24 24.15 10.84
CA LEU A 53 -22.42 24.51 12.26
C LEU A 53 -22.64 26.02 12.49
N GLY A 54 -23.17 26.77 11.53
CA GLY A 54 -23.38 28.20 11.61
C GLY A 54 -22.11 29.06 11.44
N SER A 55 -21.02 28.45 10.99
CA SER A 55 -19.77 29.13 10.64
C SER A 55 -19.80 29.67 9.20
N ASP A 56 -18.74 30.39 8.80
CA ASP A 56 -18.53 30.82 7.41
C ASP A 56 -17.95 29.71 6.52
N TYR A 57 -17.68 28.53 7.08
CA TYR A 57 -17.08 27.43 6.36
C TYR A 57 -18.13 26.62 5.61
N SER A 58 -17.81 26.27 4.39
CA SER A 58 -18.66 25.43 3.52
C SER A 58 -17.79 24.37 2.86
N LEU A 59 -18.29 23.14 2.78
CA LEU A 59 -17.60 22.01 2.16
C LEU A 59 -18.57 21.13 1.39
N ASP A 60 -18.25 20.87 0.13
CA ASP A 60 -18.90 19.85 -0.67
C ASP A 60 -18.01 18.61 -0.76
N LEU A 61 -18.58 17.43 -0.49
CA LEU A 61 -17.89 16.14 -0.49
C LEU A 61 -18.52 15.23 -1.54
N HIS A 62 -17.70 14.74 -2.46
CA HIS A 62 -18.09 13.90 -3.59
C HIS A 62 -17.43 12.53 -3.54
N VAL A 63 -18.17 11.48 -3.89
CA VAL A 63 -17.62 10.14 -4.12
C VAL A 63 -17.40 9.94 -5.62
N HIS A 64 -16.21 9.53 -6.00
CA HIS A 64 -15.89 9.13 -7.37
C HIS A 64 -15.47 7.67 -7.38
N ILE A 65 -16.20 6.85 -8.15
CA ILE A 65 -15.85 5.44 -8.33
C ILE A 65 -14.92 5.28 -9.54
N GLY A 66 -13.79 4.64 -9.32
CA GLY A 66 -12.86 4.27 -10.39
C GLY A 66 -13.36 3.06 -11.19
N ALA A 67 -12.67 2.74 -12.27
CA ALA A 67 -13.00 1.63 -13.18
C ALA A 67 -12.14 0.37 -12.93
N GLY A 68 -11.52 0.21 -11.77
CA GLY A 68 -10.74 -0.96 -11.40
C GLY A 68 -9.26 -0.92 -11.78
N ALA A 69 -8.74 0.19 -12.30
CA ALA A 69 -7.32 0.31 -12.62
C ALA A 69 -6.48 0.56 -11.35
N TYR A 70 -5.59 -0.37 -10.99
CA TYR A 70 -4.70 -0.26 -9.84
C TYR A 70 -3.82 1.00 -9.88
N ILE A 71 -3.36 1.38 -11.09
CA ILE A 71 -2.50 2.56 -11.24
C ILE A 71 -3.18 3.86 -10.77
N CYS A 72 -4.50 3.94 -10.75
CA CYS A 72 -5.22 5.10 -10.22
C CYS A 72 -5.10 5.25 -8.70
N GLY A 73 -4.40 4.33 -8.00
CA GLY A 73 -3.92 4.52 -6.63
C GLY A 73 -2.69 5.43 -6.53
N GLU A 74 -1.95 5.64 -7.62
CA GLU A 74 -0.91 6.68 -7.69
C GLU A 74 -1.58 8.05 -7.75
N GLU A 75 -1.12 9.00 -6.91
CA GLU A 75 -1.83 10.28 -6.68
C GLU A 75 -2.13 11.07 -7.97
N THR A 76 -1.19 11.12 -8.91
CA THR A 76 -1.37 11.89 -10.14
C THR A 76 -2.18 11.14 -11.19
N ALA A 77 -2.13 9.82 -11.22
CA ALA A 77 -3.03 8.99 -12.03
C ALA A 77 -4.48 9.06 -11.52
N LEU A 78 -4.67 9.14 -10.20
CA LEU A 78 -5.97 9.41 -9.57
C LEU A 78 -6.53 10.76 -10.06
N LEU A 79 -5.71 11.81 -10.08
CA LEU A 79 -6.11 13.14 -10.57
C LEU A 79 -6.50 13.10 -12.05
N GLU A 80 -5.70 12.44 -12.90
CA GLU A 80 -6.04 12.25 -14.32
C GLU A 80 -7.39 11.53 -14.49
N SER A 81 -7.63 10.50 -13.68
CA SER A 81 -8.91 9.77 -13.69
C SER A 81 -10.09 10.65 -13.25
N LEU A 82 -9.94 11.47 -12.20
CA LEU A 82 -10.95 12.44 -11.77
C LEU A 82 -11.26 13.47 -12.86
N GLU A 83 -10.25 13.86 -13.64
CA GLU A 83 -10.42 14.78 -14.78
C GLU A 83 -11.03 14.10 -16.02
N GLY A 84 -11.42 12.82 -15.93
CA GLY A 84 -12.02 12.06 -17.03
C GLY A 84 -11.02 11.62 -18.11
N LYS A 85 -9.74 11.64 -17.79
CA LYS A 85 -8.66 11.20 -18.67
C LYS A 85 -8.21 9.78 -18.34
N ARG A 86 -7.36 9.21 -19.18
CA ARG A 86 -6.67 7.96 -18.87
C ARG A 86 -5.79 8.15 -17.63
N GLY A 87 -5.86 7.22 -16.68
CA GLY A 87 -5.09 7.25 -15.44
C GLY A 87 -3.59 7.03 -15.62
N ASN A 88 -2.94 7.94 -16.30
CA ASN A 88 -1.49 7.94 -16.48
C ASN A 88 -0.86 8.88 -15.45
N PRO A 89 0.15 8.44 -14.68
CA PRO A 89 0.89 9.30 -13.78
C PRO A 89 1.50 10.52 -14.49
N ARG A 90 1.49 11.67 -13.80
CA ARG A 90 2.13 12.91 -14.27
C ARG A 90 3.60 12.94 -13.87
N MET A 91 4.41 13.60 -14.66
CA MET A 91 5.78 13.94 -14.26
C MET A 91 5.76 14.98 -13.14
N LYS A 92 6.64 14.83 -12.17
CA LYS A 92 6.86 15.77 -11.08
C LYS A 92 8.26 16.40 -11.23
N PRO A 93 8.45 17.71 -11.05
CA PRO A 93 7.48 18.76 -10.77
C PRO A 93 6.57 19.11 -11.97
N PRO A 94 5.38 19.73 -11.80
CA PRO A 94 4.82 20.23 -10.54
C PRO A 94 4.22 19.13 -9.67
N PHE A 95 4.29 19.30 -8.35
CA PHE A 95 3.60 18.45 -7.39
C PHE A 95 2.13 18.84 -7.26
N PRO A 96 1.22 17.92 -6.87
CA PRO A 96 -0.22 18.20 -6.74
C PRO A 96 -0.55 19.37 -5.82
N ALA A 97 0.25 19.62 -4.78
CA ALA A 97 0.09 20.76 -3.89
C ALA A 97 0.26 22.12 -4.59
N ILE A 98 0.88 22.13 -5.78
CA ILE A 98 1.05 23.33 -6.61
C ILE A 98 0.04 23.31 -7.77
N ALA A 99 -0.09 22.19 -8.46
CA ALA A 99 -0.96 22.01 -9.63
C ALA A 99 -1.52 20.57 -9.65
N GLY A 100 -2.63 20.35 -8.95
CA GLY A 100 -3.33 19.08 -8.84
C GLY A 100 -4.55 18.98 -9.74
N LEU A 101 -5.73 18.75 -9.15
CA LEU A 101 -6.99 18.57 -9.85
C LEU A 101 -7.38 19.87 -10.59
N TYR A 102 -7.59 19.78 -11.89
CA TYR A 102 -7.87 20.92 -12.79
C TYR A 102 -6.86 22.08 -12.60
N ALA A 103 -5.58 21.71 -12.40
CA ALA A 103 -4.47 22.63 -12.14
C ALA A 103 -4.61 23.46 -10.84
N SER A 104 -5.54 23.13 -9.96
CA SER A 104 -5.69 23.75 -8.64
C SER A 104 -4.82 23.05 -7.60
N PRO A 105 -4.32 23.75 -6.57
CA PRO A 105 -3.60 23.12 -5.46
C PRO A 105 -4.45 22.01 -4.83
N THR A 106 -3.89 20.81 -4.70
CA THR A 106 -4.63 19.64 -4.24
C THR A 106 -3.77 18.82 -3.29
N VAL A 107 -4.34 18.41 -2.17
CA VAL A 107 -3.74 17.47 -1.21
C VAL A 107 -4.40 16.11 -1.38
N VAL A 108 -3.59 15.07 -1.53
CA VAL A 108 -4.05 13.68 -1.65
C VAL A 108 -3.57 12.91 -0.42
N ASN A 109 -4.49 12.22 0.25
CA ASN A 109 -4.21 11.43 1.45
C ASN A 109 -4.86 10.04 1.37
N ASN A 110 -4.22 9.06 2.01
CA ASN A 110 -4.79 7.74 2.20
C ASN A 110 -5.98 7.80 3.18
N VAL A 111 -6.97 6.92 2.98
CA VAL A 111 -8.16 6.79 3.82
C VAL A 111 -7.82 6.51 5.28
N GLU A 112 -6.86 5.64 5.56
CA GLU A 112 -6.40 5.32 6.92
C GLU A 112 -5.82 6.56 7.61
N THR A 113 -5.04 7.37 6.90
CA THR A 113 -4.49 8.64 7.41
C THR A 113 -5.63 9.60 7.81
N ILE A 114 -6.61 9.79 6.95
CA ILE A 114 -7.75 10.69 7.22
C ILE A 114 -8.61 10.17 8.38
N ALA A 115 -8.84 8.86 8.46
CA ALA A 115 -9.58 8.27 9.58
C ALA A 115 -8.84 8.44 10.93
N SER A 116 -7.51 8.44 10.91
CA SER A 116 -6.68 8.64 12.09
C SER A 116 -6.67 10.10 12.61
N VAL A 117 -7.04 11.07 11.78
CA VAL A 117 -7.12 12.49 12.20
C VAL A 117 -8.07 12.67 13.39
N VAL A 118 -9.22 11.99 13.40
CA VAL A 118 -10.22 12.14 14.43
C VAL A 118 -9.74 11.67 15.83
N PRO A 119 -9.24 10.43 15.99
CA PRO A 119 -8.67 10.02 17.27
C PRO A 119 -7.47 10.89 17.69
N ILE A 120 -6.63 11.34 16.76
CA ILE A 120 -5.53 12.26 17.07
C ILE A 120 -6.05 13.58 17.64
N LEU A 121 -7.06 14.19 17.03
CA LEU A 121 -7.65 15.43 17.52
C LEU A 121 -8.35 15.25 18.87
N LYS A 122 -9.02 14.12 19.10
CA LYS A 122 -9.72 13.82 20.36
C LYS A 122 -8.75 13.54 21.52
N MET A 123 -7.69 12.81 21.25
CA MET A 123 -6.69 12.41 22.25
C MET A 123 -5.63 13.52 22.48
N GLY A 124 -5.32 14.29 21.45
CA GLY A 124 -4.17 15.18 21.39
C GLY A 124 -2.96 14.51 20.76
N GLY A 125 -2.18 15.29 19.98
CA GLY A 125 -1.03 14.77 19.24
C GLY A 125 0.04 14.14 20.13
N ASP A 126 0.32 14.75 21.28
CA ASP A 126 1.33 14.24 22.23
C ASP A 126 0.95 12.90 22.86
N GLU A 127 -0.35 12.71 23.15
CA GLU A 127 -0.83 11.42 23.69
C GLU A 127 -0.88 10.35 22.60
N TYR A 128 -1.33 10.69 21.39
CA TYR A 128 -1.32 9.75 20.27
C TYR A 128 0.10 9.30 19.90
N ALA A 129 1.07 10.21 19.99
CA ALA A 129 2.48 9.90 19.69
C ALA A 129 3.13 8.92 20.69
N LYS A 130 2.48 8.63 21.82
CA LYS A 130 2.94 7.59 22.77
C LYS A 130 2.56 6.18 22.34
N ILE A 131 1.61 6.04 21.41
CA ILE A 131 1.27 4.78 20.77
C ILE A 131 2.33 4.50 19.70
N GLY A 132 2.91 3.30 19.70
CA GLY A 132 3.95 2.95 18.74
C GLY A 132 5.38 3.16 19.26
N ILE A 133 6.34 3.24 18.35
CA ILE A 133 7.77 3.32 18.68
C ILE A 133 8.53 4.32 17.80
N GLY A 134 9.38 5.12 18.40
CA GLY A 134 10.29 6.03 17.69
C GLY A 134 9.55 7.03 16.81
N ARG A 135 9.79 6.98 15.48
CA ARG A 135 9.08 7.80 14.50
C ARG A 135 7.84 7.10 13.91
N SER A 136 7.71 5.80 14.15
CA SER A 136 6.56 4.99 13.78
C SER A 136 5.53 5.03 14.90
N THR A 137 4.74 6.10 14.95
CA THR A 137 3.71 6.32 15.98
C THR A 137 2.32 5.99 15.48
N GLY A 138 1.44 5.61 16.41
CA GLY A 138 0.05 5.25 16.13
C GLY A 138 -0.15 3.78 15.86
N THR A 139 -1.32 3.47 15.30
CA THR A 139 -1.72 2.12 14.89
C THR A 139 -1.66 1.95 13.37
N LYS A 140 -1.66 0.71 12.92
CA LYS A 140 -1.70 0.34 11.51
C LYS A 140 -2.59 -0.88 11.29
N LEU A 141 -3.40 -0.84 10.22
CA LEU A 141 -4.12 -2.01 9.76
C LEU A 141 -3.21 -2.91 8.92
N ILE A 142 -3.08 -4.17 9.34
CA ILE A 142 -2.30 -5.19 8.64
C ILE A 142 -3.23 -6.26 8.10
N SER A 143 -3.20 -6.46 6.79
CA SER A 143 -3.93 -7.53 6.11
C SER A 143 -3.06 -8.77 5.99
N ALA A 144 -3.24 -9.73 6.90
CA ALA A 144 -2.45 -10.94 6.98
C ALA A 144 -3.04 -12.09 6.14
N SER A 145 -2.18 -12.70 5.31
CA SER A 145 -2.55 -13.77 4.39
C SER A 145 -1.41 -14.77 4.16
N GLY A 146 -1.63 -15.73 3.26
CA GLY A 146 -0.66 -16.78 2.97
C GLY A 146 -0.82 -18.01 3.88
N ASN A 147 0.29 -18.63 4.26
CA ASN A 147 0.34 -19.85 5.03
C ASN A 147 0.37 -19.58 6.54
N ILE A 148 -0.72 -19.04 7.07
CA ILE A 148 -0.95 -18.78 8.49
C ILE A 148 -2.29 -19.37 8.95
N ASN A 149 -2.42 -19.66 10.25
CA ASN A 149 -3.63 -20.25 10.80
C ASN A 149 -4.81 -19.27 10.80
N LYS A 150 -4.59 -18.00 11.13
CA LYS A 150 -5.62 -16.98 11.24
C LYS A 150 -5.35 -15.86 10.23
N ARG A 151 -6.06 -15.92 9.11
CA ARG A 151 -6.01 -14.86 8.08
C ARG A 151 -7.03 -13.79 8.42
N GLY A 152 -6.69 -12.52 8.20
CA GLY A 152 -7.60 -11.41 8.48
C GLY A 152 -6.95 -10.05 8.42
N VAL A 153 -7.70 -9.05 8.88
CA VAL A 153 -7.19 -7.69 9.05
C VAL A 153 -7.08 -7.42 10.54
N TYR A 154 -5.91 -7.00 10.97
CA TYR A 154 -5.57 -6.72 12.36
C TYR A 154 -5.17 -5.27 12.51
N GLU A 155 -5.69 -4.59 13.52
CA GLU A 155 -5.15 -3.32 13.97
C GLU A 155 -4.05 -3.60 15.00
N ILE A 156 -2.86 -3.10 14.73
CA ILE A 156 -1.69 -3.25 15.62
C ILE A 156 -1.13 -1.90 16.02
N GLU A 157 -0.52 -1.81 17.18
CA GLU A 157 0.39 -0.72 17.50
C GLU A 157 1.68 -0.86 16.69
N LEU A 158 2.18 0.22 16.11
CA LEU A 158 3.46 0.20 15.42
C LEU A 158 4.59 -0.08 16.43
N GLY A 159 5.46 -1.03 16.10
CA GLY A 159 6.51 -1.51 16.99
C GLY A 159 6.26 -2.91 17.56
N LEU A 160 5.10 -3.52 17.28
CA LEU A 160 4.87 -4.93 17.61
C LEU A 160 5.97 -5.80 16.97
N PRO A 161 6.58 -6.77 17.70
CA PRO A 161 7.54 -7.70 17.09
C PRO A 161 6.90 -8.52 15.96
N VAL A 162 7.61 -8.65 14.83
CA VAL A 162 7.14 -9.44 13.68
C VAL A 162 6.90 -10.90 14.09
N GLU A 163 7.77 -11.45 14.92
CA GLU A 163 7.65 -12.82 15.44
C GLU A 163 6.34 -13.01 16.23
N GLU A 164 6.02 -12.08 17.11
CA GLU A 164 4.78 -12.07 17.88
C GLU A 164 3.56 -11.99 16.95
N PHE A 165 3.58 -11.08 15.98
CA PHE A 165 2.48 -10.96 15.00
C PHE A 165 2.22 -12.26 14.25
N ILE A 166 3.28 -12.98 13.85
CA ILE A 166 3.13 -14.23 13.09
C ILE A 166 2.71 -15.40 13.98
N PHE A 167 3.32 -15.56 15.15
CA PHE A 167 3.21 -16.80 15.92
C PHE A 167 2.25 -16.75 17.11
N SER A 168 1.88 -15.55 17.60
CA SER A 168 0.92 -15.41 18.69
C SER A 168 -0.49 -15.81 18.27
N ASP A 169 -1.20 -16.46 19.19
CA ASP A 169 -2.62 -16.79 19.03
C ASP A 169 -3.54 -15.58 18.98
N GLU A 170 -3.07 -14.43 19.41
CA GLU A 170 -3.80 -13.17 19.33
C GLU A 170 -3.92 -12.69 17.88
N TYR A 171 -2.89 -12.95 17.05
CA TYR A 171 -2.81 -12.52 15.65
C TYR A 171 -2.87 -13.70 14.68
N CYS A 172 -1.78 -14.00 14.00
CA CYS A 172 -1.78 -14.98 12.91
C CYS A 172 -1.82 -16.44 13.35
N GLY A 173 -1.52 -16.74 14.62
CA GLY A 173 -1.61 -18.10 15.20
C GLY A 173 -0.60 -19.11 14.65
N GLY A 174 0.51 -18.63 14.07
CA GLY A 174 1.58 -19.46 13.53
C GLY A 174 1.29 -20.11 12.18
N ILE A 175 2.17 -21.04 11.80
CA ILE A 175 2.13 -21.73 10.51
C ILE A 175 1.31 -23.03 10.64
N PRO A 176 0.40 -23.32 9.69
CA PRO A 176 -0.44 -24.52 9.76
C PRO A 176 0.36 -25.83 9.77
N ASN A 177 -0.18 -26.83 10.43
CA ASN A 177 0.33 -28.22 10.45
C ASN A 177 1.75 -28.37 10.99
N GLY A 178 2.22 -27.45 11.84
CA GLY A 178 3.56 -27.50 12.42
C GLY A 178 4.71 -27.28 11.44
N LYS A 179 4.41 -26.78 10.23
CA LYS A 179 5.43 -26.44 9.22
C LYS A 179 6.25 -25.23 9.65
N LYS A 180 7.41 -25.11 9.02
CA LYS A 180 8.30 -23.95 9.20
C LYS A 180 7.92 -22.82 8.23
N MET A 181 8.14 -21.60 8.67
CA MET A 181 8.10 -20.45 7.79
C MET A 181 9.33 -20.45 6.87
N LYS A 182 9.14 -20.14 5.59
CA LYS A 182 10.20 -19.99 4.59
C LYS A 182 10.54 -18.52 4.36
N ALA A 183 9.53 -17.72 4.12
CA ALA A 183 9.69 -16.30 3.77
C ALA A 183 8.44 -15.50 4.09
N CYS A 184 8.58 -14.19 4.06
CA CYS A 184 7.48 -13.25 4.22
C CYS A 184 7.62 -12.03 3.33
N VAL A 185 6.49 -11.52 2.88
CA VAL A 185 6.34 -10.18 2.27
C VAL A 185 5.61 -9.32 3.28
N PRO A 186 6.26 -8.34 3.93
CA PRO A 186 5.65 -7.62 5.05
C PRO A 186 4.75 -6.44 4.66
N GLY A 187 4.82 -5.97 3.41
CA GLY A 187 4.19 -4.72 3.00
C GLY A 187 3.43 -4.76 1.66
N GLY A 188 2.99 -5.94 1.23
CA GLY A 188 2.32 -6.15 -0.06
C GLY A 188 3.28 -6.53 -1.18
N SER A 189 2.73 -6.88 -2.34
CA SER A 189 3.51 -7.37 -3.49
C SER A 189 4.58 -6.42 -4.02
N SER A 190 4.58 -5.17 -3.55
CA SER A 190 5.48 -4.09 -4.00
C SER A 190 6.79 -3.99 -3.21
N VAL A 191 7.01 -4.85 -2.21
CA VAL A 191 8.18 -4.75 -1.35
C VAL A 191 9.05 -6.02 -1.45
N PRO A 192 10.33 -5.95 -1.08
CA PRO A 192 11.22 -7.11 -1.03
C PRO A 192 10.65 -8.26 -0.20
N ILE A 193 10.71 -9.47 -0.73
CA ILE A 193 10.45 -10.69 0.02
C ILE A 193 11.69 -11.02 0.87
N LEU A 194 11.50 -11.37 2.14
CA LEU A 194 12.57 -11.72 3.04
C LEU A 194 12.46 -13.18 3.51
N PRO A 195 13.57 -13.92 3.58
CA PRO A 195 13.62 -15.22 4.24
C PRO A 195 13.37 -15.07 5.75
N THR A 196 13.03 -16.19 6.40
CA THR A 196 12.66 -16.22 7.83
C THR A 196 13.67 -15.51 8.73
N GLU A 197 14.95 -15.72 8.49
CA GLU A 197 16.03 -15.18 9.31
C GLU A 197 16.06 -13.65 9.27
N LEU A 198 15.79 -13.07 8.11
CA LEU A 198 15.83 -11.62 7.90
C LEU A 198 14.53 -10.91 8.25
N ILE A 199 13.39 -11.61 8.20
CA ILE A 199 12.11 -11.00 8.60
C ILE A 199 11.88 -11.05 10.12
N LEU A 200 12.45 -12.02 10.82
CA LEU A 200 12.33 -12.11 12.28
C LEU A 200 13.40 -11.28 12.99
N LYS A 201 14.58 -11.12 12.39
CA LYS A 201 15.70 -10.39 12.99
C LYS A 201 16.36 -9.45 11.99
N THR A 202 16.87 -8.34 12.51
CA THR A 202 17.75 -7.45 11.76
C THR A 202 19.11 -8.10 11.50
N ALA A 203 19.92 -7.52 10.63
CA ALA A 203 21.29 -7.99 10.38
C ALA A 203 22.17 -8.01 11.65
N ASN A 204 21.85 -7.19 12.64
CA ASN A 204 22.53 -7.14 13.94
C ASN A 204 21.98 -8.15 14.96
N GLY A 205 21.01 -8.98 14.59
CA GLY A 205 20.40 -10.00 15.45
C GLY A 205 19.28 -9.50 16.36
N GLU A 206 18.94 -8.22 16.30
CA GLU A 206 17.82 -7.65 17.07
C GLU A 206 16.47 -8.11 16.51
N PRO A 207 15.43 -8.28 17.35
CA PRO A 207 14.08 -8.57 16.88
C PRO A 207 13.60 -7.51 15.87
N ARG A 208 13.07 -7.94 14.74
CA ARG A 208 12.47 -7.03 13.77
C ARG A 208 11.07 -6.64 14.22
N LEU A 209 10.77 -5.35 14.15
CA LEU A 209 9.51 -4.78 14.58
C LEU A 209 8.65 -4.39 13.39
N MET A 210 7.33 -4.40 13.58
CA MET A 210 6.33 -3.86 12.65
C MET A 210 6.37 -2.33 12.70
N SER A 211 7.48 -1.75 12.22
CA SER A 211 7.70 -0.31 12.11
C SER A 211 8.39 0.03 10.81
N TYR A 212 8.26 1.27 10.36
CA TYR A 212 8.88 1.71 9.10
C TYR A 212 10.40 1.59 9.15
N GLU A 213 11.00 1.98 10.27
CA GLU A 213 12.45 1.97 10.45
C GLU A 213 12.98 0.53 10.54
N SER A 214 12.38 -0.31 11.37
CA SER A 214 12.87 -1.66 11.59
C SER A 214 12.73 -2.54 10.34
N LEU A 215 11.61 -2.44 9.62
CA LEU A 215 11.43 -3.20 8.39
C LEU A 215 12.36 -2.73 7.26
N SER A 216 12.72 -1.45 7.22
CA SER A 216 13.66 -0.90 6.23
C SER A 216 15.14 -1.03 6.63
N ASP A 217 15.43 -1.50 7.83
CA ASP A 217 16.82 -1.70 8.29
C ASP A 217 17.56 -2.69 7.40
N GLY A 218 18.76 -2.30 6.98
CA GLY A 218 19.55 -3.03 5.99
C GLY A 218 19.18 -2.70 4.52
N GLY A 219 18.30 -1.74 4.30
CA GLY A 219 17.86 -1.29 2.97
C GLY A 219 17.28 -2.45 2.14
N PHE A 220 17.50 -2.42 0.83
CA PHE A 220 17.02 -3.50 -0.05
C PHE A 220 17.92 -4.74 -0.09
N VAL A 221 18.98 -4.79 0.73
CA VAL A 221 19.87 -5.96 0.82
C VAL A 221 19.33 -6.97 1.83
N SER A 222 18.97 -6.52 3.03
CA SER A 222 18.47 -7.34 4.12
C SER A 222 17.20 -6.80 4.79
N GLY A 223 16.64 -5.71 4.26
CA GLY A 223 15.42 -5.07 4.70
C GLY A 223 14.31 -5.15 3.66
N SER A 224 13.13 -4.67 4.08
CA SER A 224 11.93 -4.55 3.25
C SER A 224 11.21 -3.26 3.60
N MET A 225 9.89 -3.22 3.52
CA MET A 225 9.07 -2.07 3.93
C MET A 225 7.75 -2.52 4.53
N LEU A 226 7.18 -1.72 5.43
CA LEU A 226 5.82 -1.91 5.92
C LEU A 226 4.78 -1.71 4.80
N GLY A 227 5.12 -0.89 3.80
CA GLY A 227 4.38 -0.70 2.57
C GLY A 227 2.89 -0.45 2.77
N SER A 228 2.06 -1.26 2.13
CA SER A 228 0.60 -1.17 2.24
C SER A 228 0.02 -1.90 3.47
N GLY A 229 0.84 -2.58 4.28
CA GLY A 229 0.36 -3.45 5.35
C GLY A 229 -0.22 -4.79 4.86
N GLY A 230 0.00 -5.13 3.59
CA GLY A 230 -0.34 -6.45 3.04
C GLY A 230 0.71 -7.48 3.42
N PHE A 231 0.43 -8.29 4.42
CA PHE A 231 1.38 -9.23 5.02
C PHE A 231 1.15 -10.64 4.47
N ILE A 232 2.14 -11.22 3.77
CA ILE A 232 2.02 -12.53 3.11
C ILE A 232 3.10 -13.46 3.63
N VAL A 233 2.70 -14.57 4.25
CA VAL A 233 3.61 -15.57 4.82
C VAL A 233 3.65 -16.80 3.93
N TYR A 234 4.86 -17.32 3.69
CA TYR A 234 5.13 -18.54 2.93
C TYR A 234 5.69 -19.62 3.86
N ASP A 235 5.09 -20.81 3.85
CA ASP A 235 5.63 -21.99 4.54
C ASP A 235 6.74 -22.69 3.73
N GLU A 236 7.33 -23.73 4.31
CA GLU A 236 8.43 -24.49 3.70
C GLU A 236 8.07 -25.17 2.37
N ASP A 237 6.80 -25.49 2.13
CA ASP A 237 6.33 -26.10 0.88
C ASP A 237 5.95 -25.07 -0.19
N ALA A 238 5.78 -23.81 0.18
CA ALA A 238 5.40 -22.77 -0.76
C ALA A 238 6.50 -22.50 -1.79
N SER A 239 6.10 -22.36 -3.03
CA SER A 239 7.00 -22.03 -4.14
C SER A 239 7.15 -20.51 -4.30
N ILE A 240 8.31 -19.99 -3.99
CA ILE A 240 8.63 -18.56 -4.18
C ILE A 240 8.54 -18.15 -5.67
N PRO A 241 9.05 -18.93 -6.65
CA PRO A 241 8.86 -18.59 -8.06
C PRO A 241 7.40 -18.46 -8.50
N HIS A 242 6.48 -19.27 -7.95
CA HIS A 242 5.04 -19.12 -8.22
C HIS A 242 4.48 -17.82 -7.61
N GLY A 243 4.90 -17.46 -6.41
CA GLY A 243 4.54 -16.18 -5.78
C GLY A 243 4.99 -15.00 -6.64
N LEU A 244 6.26 -15.01 -7.07
CA LEU A 244 6.82 -13.98 -7.93
C LEU A 244 6.13 -13.91 -9.30
N TYR A 245 5.79 -15.05 -9.89
CA TYR A 245 5.03 -15.08 -11.14
C TYR A 245 3.67 -14.40 -10.98
N THR A 246 2.98 -14.66 -9.86
CA THR A 246 1.69 -14.02 -9.55
C THR A 246 1.84 -12.50 -9.45
N PHE A 247 2.90 -12.02 -8.80
CA PHE A 247 3.19 -10.59 -8.70
C PHE A 247 3.55 -10.00 -10.07
N ALA A 248 4.43 -10.64 -10.83
CA ALA A 248 4.84 -10.15 -12.16
C ALA A 248 3.65 -10.06 -13.12
N ARG A 249 2.78 -11.06 -13.11
CA ARG A 249 1.53 -11.07 -13.89
C ARG A 249 0.62 -9.92 -13.50
N PHE A 250 0.47 -9.65 -12.20
CA PHE A 250 -0.31 -8.53 -11.70
C PHE A 250 0.28 -7.19 -12.20
N TYR A 251 1.57 -6.94 -12.02
CA TYR A 251 2.20 -5.70 -12.46
C TYR A 251 2.20 -5.51 -13.97
N HIS A 252 2.34 -6.60 -14.75
CA HIS A 252 2.21 -6.53 -16.20
C HIS A 252 0.78 -6.12 -16.62
N HIS A 253 -0.24 -6.70 -15.98
CA HIS A 253 -1.64 -6.36 -16.23
C HIS A 253 -1.97 -4.91 -15.84
N GLU A 254 -1.46 -4.44 -14.72
CA GLU A 254 -1.78 -3.13 -14.12
C GLU A 254 -0.87 -2.00 -14.60
N SER A 255 0.16 -2.29 -15.38
CA SER A 255 0.98 -1.25 -16.00
C SER A 255 0.12 -0.36 -16.92
N CYS A 256 0.17 0.96 -16.70
CA CYS A 256 -0.56 1.90 -17.56
C CYS A 256 0.03 1.98 -19.01
N GLY A 257 1.24 1.43 -19.21
CA GLY A 257 1.93 1.40 -20.49
C GLY A 257 2.64 2.69 -20.89
N GLN A 258 2.70 3.70 -20.02
CA GLN A 258 3.32 4.99 -20.32
C GLN A 258 4.83 4.89 -20.49
N CYS A 259 5.53 4.25 -19.52
CA CYS A 259 6.98 4.13 -19.53
C CYS A 259 7.43 2.84 -20.19
N SER A 260 8.31 2.90 -21.18
CA SER A 260 8.82 1.70 -21.87
C SER A 260 9.44 0.67 -20.92
N PRO A 261 10.29 1.03 -19.95
CA PRO A 261 10.85 0.05 -19.03
C PRO A 261 9.80 -0.73 -18.23
N CYS A 262 8.75 -0.06 -17.76
CA CYS A 262 7.62 -0.71 -17.07
C CYS A 262 6.78 -1.53 -18.04
N ARG A 263 6.31 -0.93 -19.13
CA ARG A 263 5.43 -1.57 -20.12
C ARG A 263 5.99 -2.88 -20.68
N GLU A 264 7.26 -2.87 -21.08
CA GLU A 264 7.90 -4.05 -21.66
C GLU A 264 8.52 -4.95 -20.59
N GLY A 265 9.20 -4.35 -19.60
CA GLY A 265 9.96 -5.09 -18.60
C GLY A 265 9.08 -5.94 -17.69
N THR A 266 7.90 -5.47 -17.27
CA THR A 266 6.97 -6.28 -16.47
C THR A 266 6.48 -7.51 -17.24
N GLY A 267 6.20 -7.36 -18.53
CA GLY A 267 5.84 -8.49 -19.40
C GLY A 267 7.01 -9.46 -19.62
N TRP A 268 8.24 -8.99 -19.62
CA TRP A 268 9.42 -9.86 -19.71
C TRP A 268 9.63 -10.62 -18.39
N LEU A 269 9.49 -9.99 -17.23
CA LEU A 269 9.53 -10.67 -15.93
C LEU A 269 8.50 -11.79 -15.87
N GLU A 270 7.25 -11.51 -16.27
CA GLU A 270 6.19 -12.51 -16.30
C GLU A 270 6.55 -13.70 -17.20
N LYS A 271 7.01 -13.47 -18.43
CA LYS A 271 7.36 -14.51 -19.39
C LYS A 271 8.51 -15.41 -18.92
N VAL A 272 9.53 -14.82 -18.29
CA VAL A 272 10.67 -15.58 -17.77
C VAL A 272 10.25 -16.41 -16.56
N LEU A 273 9.51 -15.83 -15.62
CA LEU A 273 8.97 -16.55 -14.46
C LEU A 273 7.99 -17.65 -14.87
N HIS A 274 7.12 -17.39 -15.86
CA HIS A 274 6.23 -18.41 -16.43
C HIS A 274 7.02 -19.62 -16.94
N ARG A 275 8.10 -19.37 -17.70
CA ARG A 275 8.97 -20.45 -18.20
C ARG A 275 9.60 -21.27 -17.06
N ILE A 276 10.05 -20.61 -16.01
CA ILE A 276 10.65 -21.26 -14.83
C ILE A 276 9.63 -22.15 -14.13
N ILE A 277 8.44 -21.66 -13.81
CA ILE A 277 7.43 -22.42 -13.05
C ILE A 277 6.85 -23.61 -13.83
N HIS A 278 6.96 -23.61 -15.17
CA HIS A 278 6.52 -24.71 -16.03
C HIS A 278 7.65 -25.70 -16.38
N GLY A 279 8.81 -25.63 -15.71
CA GLY A 279 9.90 -26.58 -15.90
C GLY A 279 10.75 -26.36 -17.16
N HIS A 280 10.59 -25.22 -17.84
CA HIS A 280 11.36 -24.86 -19.03
C HIS A 280 12.43 -23.79 -18.73
N GLY A 281 12.69 -23.54 -17.43
CA GLY A 281 13.70 -22.59 -16.96
C GLY A 281 15.11 -23.03 -17.28
N LYS A 282 15.99 -22.06 -17.48
CA LYS A 282 17.44 -22.24 -17.68
C LYS A 282 18.17 -21.47 -16.58
N MET A 283 19.38 -21.90 -16.22
CA MET A 283 20.19 -21.17 -15.24
C MET A 283 20.43 -19.71 -15.64
N SER A 284 20.58 -19.44 -16.92
CA SER A 284 20.69 -18.08 -17.47
C SER A 284 19.43 -17.20 -17.27
N ASP A 285 18.30 -17.80 -16.90
CA ASP A 285 17.07 -17.03 -16.65
C ASP A 285 17.15 -16.24 -15.35
N ILE A 286 17.97 -16.67 -14.38
CA ILE A 286 18.23 -15.95 -13.14
C ILE A 286 18.98 -14.64 -13.46
N ASP A 287 20.04 -14.73 -14.27
CA ASP A 287 20.80 -13.56 -14.72
C ASP A 287 19.92 -12.63 -15.57
N LEU A 288 19.05 -13.20 -16.40
CA LEU A 288 18.12 -12.45 -17.22
C LEU A 288 17.07 -11.70 -16.37
N LEU A 289 16.49 -12.34 -15.35
CA LEU A 289 15.58 -11.68 -14.40
C LEU A 289 16.28 -10.53 -13.67
N TRP A 290 17.53 -10.76 -13.25
CA TRP A 290 18.36 -9.73 -12.61
C TRP A 290 18.61 -8.53 -13.54
N ASP A 291 18.92 -8.77 -14.80
CA ASP A 291 19.15 -7.70 -15.78
C ASP A 291 17.86 -6.93 -16.09
N ILE A 292 16.74 -7.62 -16.27
CA ILE A 292 15.43 -6.99 -16.54
C ILE A 292 15.02 -6.07 -15.39
N GLN A 293 15.04 -6.59 -14.13
CA GLN A 293 14.60 -5.81 -12.99
C GLN A 293 15.43 -4.53 -12.81
N ARG A 294 16.75 -4.59 -13.01
CA ARG A 294 17.66 -3.43 -12.94
C ARG A 294 17.38 -2.38 -14.01
N LYS A 295 16.82 -2.77 -15.15
CA LYS A 295 16.44 -1.84 -16.22
C LYS A 295 15.06 -1.21 -15.98
N ILE A 296 14.24 -1.80 -15.12
CA ILE A 296 12.97 -1.22 -14.68
C ILE A 296 13.20 -0.26 -13.51
N GLU A 297 13.89 -0.75 -12.47
CA GLU A 297 14.15 -0.02 -11.23
C GLU A 297 14.80 1.34 -11.49
N GLY A 298 14.21 2.41 -10.94
CA GLY A 298 14.69 3.78 -11.08
C GLY A 298 14.51 4.41 -12.48
N ASN A 299 13.92 3.70 -13.45
CA ASN A 299 13.78 4.15 -14.83
C ASN A 299 12.32 4.39 -15.26
N THR A 300 11.42 4.59 -14.30
CA THR A 300 9.98 4.77 -14.55
C THR A 300 9.46 6.06 -13.88
N ILE A 301 8.37 6.63 -14.42
CA ILE A 301 7.79 7.88 -13.91
C ILE A 301 7.18 7.69 -12.51
N CYS A 302 6.60 6.53 -12.23
CA CYS A 302 5.96 6.22 -10.97
C CYS A 302 6.54 4.94 -10.34
N PRO A 303 6.34 4.70 -9.03
CA PRO A 303 6.93 3.58 -8.31
C PRO A 303 6.35 2.19 -8.69
N LEU A 304 5.38 2.09 -9.62
CA LEU A 304 4.88 0.78 -10.06
C LEU A 304 5.98 -0.08 -10.69
N GLY A 305 6.91 0.54 -11.43
CA GLY A 305 8.05 -0.17 -12.00
C GLY A 305 8.97 -0.72 -10.92
N ASP A 306 9.32 0.10 -9.95
CA ASP A 306 10.13 -0.31 -8.80
C ASP A 306 9.44 -1.41 -7.99
N ALA A 307 8.13 -1.28 -7.77
CA ALA A 307 7.30 -2.28 -7.11
C ALA A 307 7.30 -3.64 -7.82
N ALA A 308 7.38 -3.67 -9.14
CA ALA A 308 7.49 -4.91 -9.91
C ALA A 308 8.92 -5.51 -9.85
N ALA A 309 9.93 -4.68 -9.71
CA ALA A 309 11.34 -5.08 -9.73
C ALA A 309 11.83 -5.63 -8.38
N TRP A 310 11.50 -4.99 -7.27
CA TRP A 310 12.04 -5.29 -5.94
C TRP A 310 11.79 -6.70 -5.43
N PRO A 311 10.59 -7.30 -5.55
CA PRO A 311 10.37 -8.69 -5.12
C PRO A 311 11.25 -9.68 -5.88
N VAL A 312 11.44 -9.46 -7.19
CA VAL A 312 12.29 -10.30 -8.03
C VAL A 312 13.77 -10.16 -7.63
N ALA A 313 14.23 -8.92 -7.43
CA ALA A 313 15.58 -8.65 -6.96
C ALA A 313 15.87 -9.30 -5.61
N ALA A 314 14.95 -9.20 -4.65
CA ALA A 314 15.09 -9.79 -3.33
C ALA A 314 15.15 -11.32 -3.40
N ALA A 315 14.25 -11.94 -4.15
CA ALA A 315 14.23 -13.40 -4.28
C ALA A 315 15.46 -13.99 -4.99
N ILE A 316 16.12 -13.23 -5.85
CA ILE A 316 17.38 -13.67 -6.48
C ILE A 316 18.57 -13.56 -5.50
N ARG A 317 18.52 -12.56 -4.59
CA ARG A 317 19.58 -12.36 -3.58
C ARG A 317 19.54 -13.40 -2.46
N HIS A 318 18.38 -13.92 -2.13
CA HIS A 318 18.13 -14.83 -1.00
C HIS A 318 17.69 -16.21 -1.45
#